data_31685701252b16f5747f01983cfd7722
#
_entry.id   31685701252b16f5747f01983cfd7722
#
_cell.length_a   1.000
_cell.length_b   1.000
_cell.length_c   1.000
_cell.angle_alpha   90.00
_cell.angle_beta   90.00
_cell.angle_gamma   90.00
#
_symmetry.space_group_name_H-M   'P 1'
#
loop_
_entity.id
_entity.type
_entity.pdbx_description
1 polymer ?
#
loop_
_entity_poly.entity_id
_entity_poly.type
_entity_poly.pdbx_seq_one_letter_code
_entity_poly.pdbx_strand_id
1 'polypeptide(L)'
;PWGWKNHEDKREHEEWFDTTGNLLAILTGLATPKIAKSILAHMDKKKISGPYPCRVIDPPLKKGDKAWHDYFENCDAREQYHYLNGGVWPFIGGFYVAALVKMKDYEKAEAELTKLAEANLRELDGHGFNEWLDGKTGEPKGEPYQGWSAGTYIYAYHCLKKKKALFF
;
A
#
# COMPACT_ATOMS: atom_id res chain seq x y z
N PRO A 1 5.93 -11.69 -7.01
CA PRO A 1 6.47 -11.65 -8.39
C PRO A 1 7.55 -10.61 -8.57
N TRP A 2 7.51 -9.51 -7.82
CA TRP A 2 8.43 -8.38 -7.98
C TRP A 2 9.89 -8.69 -7.57
N GLY A 3 10.13 -9.67 -6.71
CA GLY A 3 11.46 -10.10 -6.32
C GLY A 3 12.29 -10.77 -7.41
N TRP A 4 11.69 -11.09 -8.54
CA TRP A 4 12.37 -11.76 -9.66
C TRP A 4 13.01 -10.81 -10.67
N LYS A 5 12.71 -9.52 -10.60
CA LYS A 5 13.10 -8.53 -11.60
C LYS A 5 14.59 -8.18 -11.65
N ASN A 6 15.34 -8.52 -10.63
CA ASN A 6 16.79 -8.27 -10.57
C ASN A 6 17.56 -9.58 -10.37
N HIS A 7 17.14 -10.63 -11.05
CA HIS A 7 17.79 -11.92 -11.00
C HIS A 7 18.96 -11.99 -12.02
N GLU A 8 20.11 -12.45 -11.54
CA GLU A 8 21.36 -12.53 -12.32
C GLU A 8 21.83 -11.16 -12.81
N ASP A 9 22.26 -11.05 -14.07
CA ASP A 9 22.75 -9.81 -14.68
C ASP A 9 21.62 -8.92 -15.24
N LYS A 10 20.36 -9.34 -15.11
CA LYS A 10 19.20 -8.58 -15.60
C LYS A 10 18.73 -7.61 -14.54
N ARG A 11 19.09 -6.35 -14.70
CA ARG A 11 18.58 -5.26 -13.89
C ARG A 11 17.48 -4.53 -14.66
N GLU A 12 16.26 -4.64 -14.17
CA GLU A 12 15.12 -3.90 -14.72
C GLU A 12 14.95 -2.60 -13.94
N HIS A 13 15.01 -1.49 -14.67
CA HIS A 13 14.63 -0.18 -14.16
C HIS A 13 13.23 0.12 -14.69
N GLU A 14 12.26 0.25 -13.78
CA GLU A 14 10.87 0.48 -14.13
C GLU A 14 10.35 1.76 -13.51
N GLU A 15 9.51 2.45 -14.28
CA GLU A 15 8.92 3.73 -13.89
C GLU A 15 7.53 3.54 -13.26
N TRP A 16 7.44 2.68 -12.24
CA TRP A 16 6.24 2.54 -11.43
C TRP A 16 6.56 2.79 -9.96
N PHE A 17 5.56 3.29 -9.23
CA PHE A 17 5.70 3.62 -7.83
C PHE A 17 5.37 2.39 -6.97
N ASP A 18 6.34 1.84 -6.28
CA ASP A 18 6.14 0.83 -5.22
C ASP A 18 5.76 1.53 -3.92
N THR A 19 4.50 1.41 -3.53
CA THR A 19 3.99 2.10 -2.34
C THR A 19 4.66 1.58 -1.07
N THR A 20 4.82 0.27 -0.94
CA THR A 20 5.39 -0.35 0.27
C THR A 20 6.85 0.05 0.46
N GLY A 21 7.68 -0.08 -0.56
CA GLY A 21 9.10 0.26 -0.50
C GLY A 21 9.32 1.74 -0.19
N ASN A 22 8.53 2.64 -0.79
CA ASN A 22 8.61 4.07 -0.51
C ASN A 22 8.19 4.43 0.92
N LEU A 23 7.13 3.81 1.46
CA LEU A 23 6.71 4.02 2.85
C LEU A 23 7.75 3.48 3.84
N LEU A 24 8.31 2.31 3.59
CA LEU A 24 9.38 1.75 4.41
C LEU A 24 10.63 2.63 4.37
N ALA A 25 10.98 3.22 3.22
CA ALA A 25 12.10 4.17 3.14
C ALA A 25 11.89 5.39 4.04
N ILE A 26 10.65 5.89 4.16
CA ILE A 26 10.31 6.95 5.12
C ILE A 26 10.46 6.43 6.55
N LEU A 27 9.84 5.30 6.87
CA LEU A 27 9.79 4.76 8.22
C LEU A 27 11.17 4.40 8.76
N THR A 28 12.02 3.77 7.97
CA THR A 28 13.40 3.39 8.38
C THR A 28 14.37 4.57 8.39
N GLY A 29 14.00 5.72 7.82
CA GLY A 29 14.89 6.89 7.72
C GLY A 29 15.86 6.82 6.54
N LEU A 30 15.72 5.85 5.64
CA LEU A 30 16.47 5.78 4.37
C LEU A 30 16.15 7.00 3.49
N ALA A 31 14.88 7.42 3.46
CA ALA A 31 14.47 8.65 2.79
C ALA A 31 14.80 9.86 3.67
N THR A 32 15.60 10.80 3.13
CA THR A 32 15.80 12.10 3.80
C THR A 32 14.47 12.84 3.94
N PRO A 33 14.35 13.84 4.84
CA PRO A 33 13.10 14.61 4.98
C PRO A 33 12.59 15.24 3.68
N LYS A 34 13.50 15.64 2.78
CA LYS A 34 13.14 16.17 1.45
C LYS A 34 12.55 15.08 0.56
N ILE A 35 13.17 13.91 0.54
CA ILE A 35 12.68 12.75 -0.23
C ILE A 35 11.35 12.26 0.33
N ALA A 36 11.22 12.15 1.65
CA ALA A 36 9.97 11.75 2.30
C ALA A 36 8.79 12.68 1.93
N LYS A 37 9.00 14.00 1.95
CA LYS A 37 8.00 14.98 1.48
C LYS A 37 7.64 14.77 0.01
N SER A 38 8.63 14.50 -0.85
CA SER A 38 8.40 14.24 -2.27
C SER A 38 7.58 12.97 -2.50
N ILE A 39 7.87 11.89 -1.75
CA ILE A 39 7.10 10.64 -1.78
C ILE A 39 5.64 10.90 -1.42
N LEU A 40 5.38 11.56 -0.29
CA LEU A 40 4.00 11.85 0.16
C LEU A 40 3.26 12.76 -0.83
N ALA A 41 3.93 13.79 -1.35
CA ALA A 41 3.34 14.67 -2.37
C ALA A 41 3.00 13.92 -3.67
N HIS A 42 3.83 12.93 -4.07
CA HIS A 42 3.53 12.07 -5.20
C HIS A 42 2.30 11.20 -4.93
N MET A 43 2.21 10.59 -3.75
CA MET A 43 1.06 9.79 -3.35
C MET A 43 -0.24 10.59 -3.40
N ASP A 44 -0.21 11.85 -2.96
CA ASP A 44 -1.35 12.77 -3.01
C ASP A 44 -1.74 13.12 -4.45
N LYS A 45 -0.76 13.55 -5.24
CA LYS A 45 -0.99 13.92 -6.64
C LYS A 45 -1.61 12.76 -7.44
N LYS A 46 -1.17 11.54 -7.16
CA LYS A 46 -1.63 10.33 -7.84
C LYS A 46 -2.84 9.66 -7.18
N LYS A 47 -3.31 10.22 -6.06
CA LYS A 47 -4.42 9.66 -5.27
C LYS A 47 -4.20 8.18 -4.96
N ILE A 48 -2.97 7.81 -4.56
CA ILE A 48 -2.59 6.42 -4.28
C ILE A 48 -3.40 5.88 -3.10
N SER A 49 -3.74 6.73 -2.14
CA SER A 49 -4.69 6.46 -1.05
C SER A 49 -6.01 7.19 -1.28
N GLY A 50 -6.76 6.79 -2.31
CA GLY A 50 -8.05 7.37 -2.58
C GLY A 50 -8.83 6.64 -3.68
N PRO A 51 -10.15 6.37 -3.47
CA PRO A 51 -10.93 6.60 -2.24
C PRO A 51 -10.68 5.60 -1.11
N TYR A 52 -10.01 4.50 -1.41
CA TYR A 52 -9.65 3.43 -0.47
C TYR A 52 -8.22 3.60 0.05
N PRO A 53 -7.76 2.82 1.04
CA PRO A 53 -6.37 2.81 1.46
C PRO A 53 -5.38 2.57 0.32
N CYS A 54 -4.10 2.64 0.59
CA CYS A 54 -3.06 2.65 -0.42
C CYS A 54 -3.12 1.48 -1.41
N ARG A 55 -3.11 1.79 -2.70
CA ARG A 55 -2.79 0.81 -3.73
C ARG A 55 -1.33 0.38 -3.62
N VAL A 56 -1.07 -0.89 -3.92
CA VAL A 56 0.27 -1.47 -3.81
C VAL A 56 1.27 -0.85 -4.80
N ILE A 57 0.84 -0.57 -6.03
CA ILE A 57 1.63 0.12 -7.07
C ILE A 57 0.81 1.18 -7.79
N ASP A 58 1.50 2.14 -8.43
CA ASP A 58 0.93 3.13 -9.36
C ASP A 58 1.93 3.46 -10.49
N PRO A 59 1.51 3.46 -11.77
CA PRO A 59 0.21 2.98 -12.26
C PRO A 59 0.10 1.45 -12.26
N PRO A 60 -1.13 0.90 -12.19
CA PRO A 60 -1.35 -0.51 -12.47
C PRO A 60 -0.97 -0.87 -13.91
N LEU A 61 -0.28 -1.99 -14.08
CA LEU A 61 0.21 -2.45 -15.37
C LEU A 61 -0.91 -3.12 -16.18
N LYS A 62 -0.83 -3.00 -17.49
CA LYS A 62 -1.70 -3.72 -18.45
C LYS A 62 -0.86 -4.51 -19.43
N LYS A 63 -1.47 -5.50 -20.03
CA LYS A 63 -0.84 -6.27 -21.13
C LYS A 63 -0.37 -5.34 -22.24
N GLY A 64 0.89 -5.50 -22.62
CA GLY A 64 1.56 -4.66 -23.61
C GLY A 64 2.36 -3.48 -23.04
N ASP A 65 2.27 -3.19 -21.76
CA ASP A 65 3.17 -2.25 -21.11
C ASP A 65 4.59 -2.84 -21.07
N LYS A 66 5.62 -1.98 -21.12
CA LYS A 66 7.03 -2.41 -21.08
C LYS A 66 7.35 -3.26 -19.84
N ALA A 67 6.71 -2.96 -18.72
CA ALA A 67 6.89 -3.68 -17.44
C ALA A 67 5.98 -4.90 -17.30
N TRP A 68 5.18 -5.22 -18.32
CA TRP A 68 4.34 -6.40 -18.32
C TRP A 68 5.16 -7.67 -18.53
N HIS A 69 4.85 -8.71 -17.78
CA HIS A 69 5.44 -10.05 -17.94
C HIS A 69 4.34 -11.09 -18.06
N ASP A 70 4.53 -12.08 -18.92
CA ASP A 70 3.52 -13.10 -19.21
C ASP A 70 3.11 -13.92 -17.98
N TYR A 71 3.96 -14.01 -16.95
CA TYR A 71 3.60 -14.70 -15.72
C TYR A 71 2.48 -13.99 -14.93
N PHE A 72 2.18 -12.72 -15.21
CA PHE A 72 1.02 -12.04 -14.61
C PHE A 72 -0.31 -12.65 -15.05
N GLU A 73 -0.36 -13.25 -16.24
CA GLU A 73 -1.57 -13.90 -16.77
C GLU A 73 -2.05 -15.06 -15.89
N ASN A 74 -1.16 -15.66 -15.10
CA ASN A 74 -1.44 -16.85 -14.32
C ASN A 74 -1.83 -16.56 -12.85
N CYS A 75 -2.09 -15.29 -12.51
CA CYS A 75 -2.47 -14.89 -11.16
C CYS A 75 -3.44 -13.69 -11.18
N ASP A 76 -3.99 -13.35 -10.03
CA ASP A 76 -4.93 -12.23 -9.87
C ASP A 76 -4.35 -10.87 -10.28
N ALA A 77 -3.02 -10.76 -10.40
CA ALA A 77 -2.34 -9.55 -10.89
C ALA A 77 -2.51 -9.31 -12.41
N ARG A 78 -3.14 -10.23 -13.15
CA ARG A 78 -3.47 -10.04 -14.59
C ARG A 78 -4.39 -8.85 -14.84
N GLU A 79 -5.26 -8.55 -13.89
CA GLU A 79 -6.19 -7.43 -13.99
C GLU A 79 -5.62 -6.19 -13.31
N GLN A 80 -5.80 -5.02 -13.94
CA GLN A 80 -5.45 -3.74 -13.30
C GLN A 80 -6.31 -3.52 -12.06
N TYR A 81 -5.70 -3.00 -11.01
CA TYR A 81 -6.31 -2.75 -9.69
C TYR A 81 -6.63 -4.00 -8.87
N HIS A 82 -6.17 -5.15 -9.32
CA HIS A 82 -6.26 -6.41 -8.61
C HIS A 82 -4.92 -6.79 -7.97
N TYR A 83 -5.00 -7.48 -6.85
CA TYR A 83 -3.88 -8.09 -6.14
C TYR A 83 -2.64 -7.19 -6.10
N LEU A 84 -1.47 -7.68 -6.53
CA LEU A 84 -0.23 -6.90 -6.58
C LEU A 84 -0.15 -5.92 -7.76
N ASN A 85 -1.17 -5.84 -8.59
CA ASN A 85 -1.25 -4.92 -9.72
C ASN A 85 -2.21 -3.73 -9.44
N GLY A 86 -1.96 -3.03 -8.36
CA GLY A 86 -2.75 -1.87 -7.97
C GLY A 86 -3.96 -2.18 -7.10
N GLY A 87 -4.09 -3.39 -6.59
CA GLY A 87 -5.02 -3.71 -5.50
C GLY A 87 -4.69 -2.92 -4.24
N VAL A 88 -5.68 -2.75 -3.39
CA VAL A 88 -5.53 -2.10 -2.08
C VAL A 88 -5.20 -3.15 -1.04
N TRP A 89 -4.07 -2.98 -0.38
CA TRP A 89 -3.64 -3.88 0.69
C TRP A 89 -3.72 -3.14 2.03
N PRO A 90 -4.64 -3.52 2.93
CA PRO A 90 -4.85 -2.79 4.18
C PRO A 90 -3.58 -2.62 5.02
N PHE A 91 -2.68 -3.61 5.04
CA PHE A 91 -1.43 -3.49 5.80
C PHE A 91 -0.54 -2.32 5.30
N ILE A 92 -0.56 -2.01 4.00
CA ILE A 92 0.17 -0.86 3.44
C ILE A 92 -0.42 0.44 3.96
N GLY A 93 -1.75 0.51 4.10
CA GLY A 93 -2.44 1.64 4.73
C GLY A 93 -1.96 1.90 6.16
N GLY A 94 -1.69 0.85 6.94
CA GLY A 94 -1.11 0.99 8.28
C GLY A 94 0.30 1.62 8.27
N PHE A 95 1.16 1.25 7.33
CA PHE A 95 2.46 1.90 7.15
C PHE A 95 2.34 3.34 6.68
N TYR A 96 1.33 3.65 5.85
CA TYR A 96 1.09 5.03 5.42
C TYR A 96 0.72 5.94 6.59
N VAL A 97 -0.21 5.51 7.45
CA VAL A 97 -0.54 6.25 8.68
C VAL A 97 0.70 6.49 9.53
N ALA A 98 1.52 5.47 9.76
CA ALA A 98 2.76 5.61 10.52
C ALA A 98 3.77 6.57 9.88
N ALA A 99 3.89 6.55 8.53
CA ALA A 99 4.75 7.48 7.80
C ALA A 99 4.27 8.94 7.93
N LEU A 100 2.96 9.17 7.86
CA LEU A 100 2.35 10.49 8.12
C LEU A 100 2.64 10.97 9.54
N VAL A 101 2.50 10.09 10.53
CA VAL A 101 2.85 10.39 11.93
C VAL A 101 4.32 10.77 12.06
N LYS A 102 5.23 10.02 11.41
CA LYS A 102 6.67 10.33 11.40
C LYS A 102 6.95 11.72 10.80
N MET A 103 6.18 12.09 9.79
CA MET A 103 6.27 13.40 9.14
C MET A 103 5.45 14.49 9.84
N LYS A 104 4.80 14.18 10.97
CA LYS A 104 3.99 15.06 11.82
C LYS A 104 2.71 15.59 11.16
N ASP A 105 2.21 14.90 10.16
CA ASP A 105 0.92 15.17 9.51
C ASP A 105 -0.18 14.36 10.21
N TYR A 106 -0.53 14.79 11.42
CA TYR A 106 -1.44 14.04 12.29
C TYR A 106 -2.89 14.07 11.83
N GLU A 107 -3.33 15.19 11.25
CA GLU A 107 -4.69 15.34 10.73
C GLU A 107 -4.94 14.34 9.60
N LYS A 108 -4.02 14.30 8.65
CA LYS A 108 -4.11 13.34 7.55
C LYS A 108 -3.95 11.89 8.03
N ALA A 109 -3.06 11.65 9.01
CA ALA A 109 -2.90 10.32 9.60
C ALA A 109 -4.19 9.81 10.24
N GLU A 110 -4.97 10.67 10.90
CA GLU A 110 -6.26 10.33 11.48
C GLU A 110 -7.30 9.99 10.41
N ALA A 111 -7.39 10.79 9.35
CA ALA A 111 -8.27 10.53 8.22
C ALA A 111 -7.93 9.20 7.51
N GLU A 112 -6.65 8.91 7.32
CA GLU A 112 -6.20 7.66 6.71
C GLU A 112 -6.41 6.45 7.64
N LEU A 113 -6.27 6.61 8.95
CA LEU A 113 -6.59 5.55 9.93
C LEU A 113 -8.09 5.21 9.92
N THR A 114 -8.96 6.22 9.82
CA THR A 114 -10.41 6.01 9.68
C THR A 114 -10.74 5.25 8.41
N LYS A 115 -10.18 5.67 7.28
CA LYS A 115 -10.33 4.98 5.99
C LYS A 115 -9.84 3.52 6.06
N LEU A 116 -8.74 3.28 6.76
CA LEU A 116 -8.20 1.93 6.97
C LEU A 116 -9.15 1.08 7.84
N ALA A 117 -9.76 1.67 8.88
CA ALA A 117 -10.76 0.99 9.68
C ALA A 117 -11.97 0.57 8.83
N GLU A 118 -12.50 1.49 8.02
CA GLU A 118 -13.62 1.21 7.11
C GLU A 118 -13.29 0.09 6.11
N ALA A 119 -12.06 0.07 5.58
CA ALA A 119 -11.60 -0.97 4.68
C ALA A 119 -11.53 -2.35 5.36
N ASN A 120 -11.03 -2.39 6.61
CA ASN A 120 -10.93 -3.62 7.40
C ASN A 120 -12.30 -4.15 7.89
N LEU A 121 -13.32 -3.27 7.97
CA LEU A 121 -14.70 -3.65 8.32
C LEU A 121 -15.51 -4.15 7.12
N ARG A 122 -15.01 -4.03 5.89
CA ARG A 122 -15.67 -4.60 4.72
C ARG A 122 -15.63 -6.13 4.82
N GLU A 123 -16.78 -6.73 4.60
CA GLU A 123 -16.96 -8.15 4.80
C GLU A 123 -16.84 -8.92 3.48
N LEU A 124 -16.05 -9.98 3.51
CA LEU A 124 -16.06 -11.07 2.55
C LEU A 124 -16.63 -12.29 3.27
N ASP A 125 -17.78 -12.77 2.81
CA ASP A 125 -18.51 -13.91 3.42
C ASP A 125 -18.81 -13.70 4.92
N GLY A 126 -19.12 -12.46 5.33
CA GLY A 126 -19.38 -12.09 6.73
C GLY A 126 -18.13 -11.93 7.59
N HIS A 127 -16.96 -11.83 6.99
CA HIS A 127 -15.68 -11.74 7.69
C HIS A 127 -14.87 -10.52 7.24
N GLY A 128 -14.26 -9.80 8.18
CA GLY A 128 -13.41 -8.64 7.94
C GLY A 128 -11.91 -8.97 7.89
N PHE A 129 -11.10 -7.92 7.87
CA PHE A 129 -9.64 -7.99 7.76
C PHE A 129 -9.18 -8.80 6.56
N ASN A 130 -9.67 -8.42 5.39
CA ASN A 130 -9.38 -9.11 4.14
C ASN A 130 -7.93 -8.93 3.72
N GLU A 131 -7.47 -9.84 2.88
CA GLU A 131 -6.11 -9.81 2.34
C GLU A 131 -5.89 -8.57 1.49
N TRP A 132 -6.78 -8.32 0.54
CA TRP A 132 -6.75 -7.14 -0.32
C TRP A 132 -8.17 -6.72 -0.74
N LEU A 133 -8.29 -5.54 -1.31
CA LEU A 133 -9.53 -5.03 -1.90
C LEU A 133 -9.25 -4.62 -3.34
N ASP A 134 -10.26 -4.74 -4.19
CA ASP A 134 -10.20 -4.18 -5.54
C ASP A 134 -9.91 -2.67 -5.49
N GLY A 135 -8.89 -2.24 -6.23
CA GLY A 135 -8.42 -0.86 -6.18
C GLY A 135 -9.37 0.18 -6.78
N LYS A 136 -10.40 -0.25 -7.53
CA LYS A 136 -11.44 0.62 -8.10
C LYS A 136 -12.71 0.62 -7.28
N THR A 137 -13.19 -0.55 -6.88
CA THR A 137 -14.49 -0.72 -6.23
C THR A 137 -14.41 -0.78 -4.72
N GLY A 138 -13.23 -1.12 -4.18
CA GLY A 138 -13.02 -1.39 -2.77
C GLY A 138 -13.70 -2.68 -2.31
N GLU A 139 -14.09 -3.55 -3.22
CA GLU A 139 -14.67 -4.84 -2.92
C GLU A 139 -13.61 -5.72 -2.25
N PRO A 140 -13.92 -6.36 -1.11
CA PRO A 140 -12.97 -7.24 -0.44
C PRO A 140 -12.68 -8.49 -1.27
N LYS A 141 -11.45 -8.91 -1.25
CA LYS A 141 -10.90 -10.02 -2.03
C LYS A 141 -9.84 -10.77 -1.21
N GLY A 142 -9.42 -11.90 -1.75
CA GLY A 142 -8.42 -12.77 -1.11
C GLY A 142 -9.01 -13.49 0.10
N GLU A 143 -8.16 -13.74 1.09
CA GLU A 143 -8.55 -14.46 2.30
C GLU A 143 -8.94 -13.49 3.43
N PRO A 144 -10.00 -13.75 4.19
CA PRO A 144 -10.35 -12.98 5.38
C PRO A 144 -9.40 -13.27 6.55
N TYR A 145 -9.57 -12.54 7.66
CA TYR A 145 -8.82 -12.71 8.91
C TYR A 145 -7.30 -12.55 8.79
N GLN A 146 -6.85 -11.69 7.90
CA GLN A 146 -5.41 -11.48 7.70
C GLN A 146 -4.76 -10.81 8.92
N GLY A 147 -3.85 -11.55 9.57
CA GLY A 147 -3.14 -11.08 10.75
C GLY A 147 -2.31 -9.82 10.50
N TRP A 148 -1.73 -9.65 9.31
CA TRP A 148 -1.01 -8.43 8.95
C TRP A 148 -1.91 -7.20 8.81
N SER A 149 -3.14 -7.36 8.29
CA SER A 149 -4.11 -6.26 8.20
C SER A 149 -4.55 -5.79 9.59
N ALA A 150 -4.84 -6.73 10.50
CA ALA A 150 -5.16 -6.42 11.88
C ALA A 150 -3.96 -5.84 12.65
N GLY A 151 -2.79 -6.47 12.53
CA GLY A 151 -1.57 -6.05 13.23
C GLY A 151 -1.11 -4.65 12.84
N THR A 152 -1.13 -4.33 11.54
CA THR A 152 -0.73 -2.98 11.09
C THR A 152 -1.76 -1.91 11.40
N TYR A 153 -3.05 -2.24 11.50
CA TYR A 153 -4.05 -1.31 12.00
C TYR A 153 -3.78 -0.94 13.46
N ILE A 154 -3.55 -1.93 14.32
CA ILE A 154 -3.21 -1.71 15.74
C ILE A 154 -1.91 -0.89 15.86
N TYR A 155 -0.91 -1.23 15.08
CA TYR A 155 0.35 -0.50 15.01
C TYR A 155 0.14 0.97 14.63
N ALA A 156 -0.61 1.25 13.55
CA ALA A 156 -0.93 2.59 13.08
C ALA A 156 -1.69 3.41 14.13
N TYR A 157 -2.70 2.80 14.77
CA TYR A 157 -3.45 3.42 15.88
C TYR A 157 -2.53 3.85 17.02
N HIS A 158 -1.61 2.98 17.44
CA HIS A 158 -0.67 3.32 18.51
C HIS A 158 0.34 4.37 18.10
N CYS A 159 0.81 4.37 16.83
CA CYS A 159 1.67 5.43 16.30
C CYS A 159 0.98 6.79 16.39
N LEU A 160 -0.26 6.88 15.94
CA LEU A 160 -1.04 8.11 15.96
C LEU A 160 -1.32 8.56 17.39
N LYS A 161 -1.79 7.67 18.27
CA LYS A 161 -2.08 7.97 19.67
C LYS A 161 -0.86 8.50 20.42
N LYS A 162 0.32 7.96 20.13
CA LYS A 162 1.59 8.39 20.75
C LYS A 162 2.28 9.52 19.99
N LYS A 163 1.74 9.95 18.86
CA LYS A 163 2.36 10.93 17.95
C LYS A 163 3.81 10.57 17.59
N LYS A 164 4.09 9.29 17.45
CA LYS A 164 5.43 8.75 17.17
C LYS A 164 5.32 7.49 16.34
N ALA A 165 6.10 7.39 15.26
CA ALA A 165 6.29 6.12 14.56
C ALA A 165 7.05 5.15 15.49
N LEU A 166 6.37 4.07 15.88
CA LEU A 166 6.92 3.05 16.77
C LEU A 166 7.79 2.08 15.96
N PHE A 167 8.81 1.52 16.60
CA PHE A 167 9.77 0.56 16.02
C PHE A 167 10.68 1.10 14.89
N PHE A 168 10.54 2.37 14.49
CA PHE A 168 11.32 3.01 13.44
C PHE A 168 11.93 4.34 13.89
#